data_c2e17da9b3bfab0f03463eee9e3b4da6
#
_entry.id   c2e17da9b3bfab0f03463eee9e3b4da6
#
_cell.length_a   1.000
_cell.length_b   1.000
_cell.length_c   1.000
_cell.angle_alpha   90.00
_cell.angle_beta   90.00
_cell.angle_gamma   90.00
#
_symmetry.space_group_name_H-M   'P 1'
#
loop_
_entity.id
_entity.type
_entity.pdbx_description
1 polymer ?
#
loop_
_entity_poly.entity_id
_entity_poly.type
_entity_poly.pdbx_seq_one_letter_code
_entity_poly.pdbx_strand_id
1 'polypeptide(L)'
;MNNVIKISEHFWIFEEDGVRSFLFEGDERAMLIDTGFGTLQIREMVAGLTDLPVFLVNTHTDKDHTGCNKDFKPVYMHPAEMEHYQNSLPEGCCMEDVCPLWEGDVIDLGHWKFEVILTPGHTPGSIMLLEREKRMLISGDTIQNGDIFMFGAGRNMQAFQNSLKKMIAMADAFDSIWPSHGSYPLTADIIPGILKGAQDMEAGKLLGQEPPWPMPCKKYVCDVVAFLY
;
A
#
# COMPACT_ATOMS: atom_id res chain seq x y z
N MET A 1 3.51 -23.55 -0.01
CA MET A 1 2.78 -22.78 -1.05
C MET A 1 3.79 -21.88 -1.74
N ASN A 2 3.67 -21.66 -3.04
CA ASN A 2 4.58 -20.73 -3.73
C ASN A 2 4.11 -19.30 -3.39
N ASN A 3 4.84 -18.63 -2.52
CA ASN A 3 4.53 -17.25 -2.09
C ASN A 3 4.88 -16.20 -3.16
N VAL A 4 5.44 -16.62 -4.30
CA VAL A 4 5.81 -15.75 -5.43
C VAL A 4 4.91 -16.03 -6.61
N ILE A 5 4.28 -15.00 -7.14
CA ILE A 5 3.40 -15.07 -8.31
C ILE A 5 4.01 -14.18 -9.39
N LYS A 6 4.37 -14.76 -10.52
CA LYS A 6 4.84 -14.02 -11.69
C LYS A 6 3.63 -13.49 -12.46
N ILE A 7 3.51 -12.16 -12.56
CA ILE A 7 2.42 -11.48 -13.28
C ILE A 7 2.81 -11.23 -14.74
N SER A 8 4.06 -10.77 -14.93
CA SER A 8 4.63 -10.55 -16.27
C SER A 8 6.13 -10.84 -16.26
N GLU A 9 6.84 -10.56 -17.34
CA GLU A 9 8.28 -10.78 -17.44
C GLU A 9 9.09 -10.03 -16.37
N HIS A 10 8.64 -8.82 -16.00
CA HIS A 10 9.33 -7.91 -15.10
C HIS A 10 8.47 -7.45 -13.91
N PHE A 11 7.44 -8.26 -13.55
CA PHE A 11 6.54 -7.96 -12.44
C PHE A 11 6.17 -9.22 -11.67
N TRP A 12 6.43 -9.22 -10.35
CA TRP A 12 6.09 -10.30 -9.41
C TRP A 12 5.39 -9.77 -8.17
N ILE A 13 4.58 -10.63 -7.58
CA ILE A 13 3.92 -10.42 -6.30
C ILE A 13 4.45 -11.44 -5.31
N PHE A 14 4.70 -10.99 -4.08
CA PHE A 14 4.94 -11.85 -2.92
C PHE A 14 3.69 -11.80 -2.04
N GLU A 15 3.12 -12.95 -1.70
CA GLU A 15 1.96 -13.05 -0.81
C GLU A 15 2.36 -13.65 0.53
N GLU A 16 2.06 -12.92 1.61
CA GLU A 16 2.35 -13.28 2.99
C GLU A 16 1.12 -13.01 3.86
N ASP A 17 0.43 -14.08 4.30
CA ASP A 17 -0.71 -13.98 5.25
C ASP A 17 -1.78 -12.93 4.86
N GLY A 18 -2.04 -12.77 3.57
CA GLY A 18 -3.05 -11.86 3.04
C GLY A 18 -2.57 -10.43 2.76
N VAL A 19 -1.27 -10.17 2.93
CA VAL A 19 -0.62 -8.93 2.48
C VAL A 19 0.28 -9.20 1.27
N ARG A 20 0.47 -8.22 0.42
CA ARG A 20 1.29 -8.30 -0.80
C ARG A 20 2.39 -7.27 -0.83
N SER A 21 3.55 -7.73 -1.28
CA SER A 21 4.65 -6.91 -1.74
C SER A 21 4.80 -7.08 -3.24
N PHE A 22 5.33 -6.07 -3.93
CA PHE A 22 5.42 -6.06 -5.39
C PHE A 22 6.85 -5.79 -5.85
N LEU A 23 7.37 -6.61 -6.76
CA LEU A 23 8.69 -6.39 -7.37
C LEU A 23 8.54 -6.01 -8.83
N PHE A 24 9.09 -4.85 -9.18
CA PHE A 24 9.19 -4.36 -10.55
C PHE A 24 10.67 -4.29 -10.95
N GLU A 25 11.04 -5.08 -11.92
CA GLU A 25 12.37 -5.07 -12.51
C GLU A 25 12.42 -4.04 -13.64
N GLY A 26 13.37 -3.12 -13.57
CA GLY A 26 13.63 -2.12 -14.60
C GLY A 26 14.81 -2.48 -15.50
N ASP A 27 15.37 -1.47 -16.19
CA ASP A 27 16.50 -1.68 -17.11
C ASP A 27 17.85 -1.77 -16.36
N GLU A 28 18.02 -1.00 -15.26
CA GLU A 28 19.29 -0.91 -14.51
C GLU A 28 19.12 -1.19 -13.01
N ARG A 29 17.89 -1.16 -12.49
CA ARG A 29 17.55 -1.37 -11.09
C ARG A 29 16.14 -1.93 -10.94
N ALA A 30 15.86 -2.57 -9.82
CA ALA A 30 14.53 -3.04 -9.49
C ALA A 30 13.97 -2.32 -8.26
N MET A 31 12.65 -2.16 -8.20
CA MET A 31 11.91 -1.57 -7.11
C MET A 31 11.09 -2.65 -6.42
N LEU A 32 11.32 -2.84 -5.12
CA LEU A 32 10.42 -3.58 -4.25
C LEU A 32 9.46 -2.59 -3.58
N ILE A 33 8.17 -2.89 -3.58
CA ILE A 33 7.15 -2.12 -2.88
C ILE A 33 6.66 -2.95 -1.71
N ASP A 34 6.85 -2.44 -0.50
CA ASP A 34 6.57 -3.07 0.79
C ASP A 34 7.31 -4.41 1.02
N THR A 35 7.30 -4.90 2.27
CA THR A 35 8.09 -6.08 2.66
C THR A 35 7.32 -7.06 3.56
N GLY A 36 5.99 -7.00 3.59
CA GLY A 36 5.16 -7.92 4.35
C GLY A 36 5.35 -7.84 5.86
N PHE A 37 4.91 -8.87 6.57
CA PHE A 37 5.09 -9.04 8.03
C PHE A 37 6.53 -9.42 8.43
N GLY A 38 7.35 -9.85 7.46
CA GLY A 38 8.71 -10.32 7.71
C GLY A 38 8.81 -11.80 8.07
N THR A 39 7.80 -12.59 7.82
CA THR A 39 7.86 -14.05 7.97
C THR A 39 8.41 -14.75 6.72
N LEU A 40 8.39 -14.07 5.56
CA LEU A 40 9.05 -14.51 4.36
C LEU A 40 10.52 -14.06 4.34
N GLN A 41 11.35 -14.88 3.71
CA GLN A 41 12.73 -14.50 3.37
C GLN A 41 12.73 -13.69 2.06
N ILE A 42 12.03 -12.54 2.05
CA ILE A 42 11.76 -11.78 0.82
C ILE A 42 13.06 -11.33 0.13
N ARG A 43 14.13 -11.06 0.90
CA ARG A 43 15.45 -10.71 0.33
C ARG A 43 16.02 -11.81 -0.56
N GLU A 44 15.96 -13.06 -0.09
CA GLU A 44 16.47 -14.23 -0.83
C GLU A 44 15.57 -14.54 -2.02
N MET A 45 14.25 -14.36 -1.85
CA MET A 45 13.29 -14.57 -2.93
C MET A 45 13.52 -13.55 -4.06
N VAL A 46 13.72 -12.28 -3.73
CA VAL A 46 14.05 -11.20 -4.69
C VAL A 46 15.37 -11.49 -5.40
N ALA A 47 16.42 -11.90 -4.66
CA ALA A 47 17.71 -12.26 -5.23
C ALA A 47 17.66 -13.48 -6.19
N GLY A 48 16.65 -14.31 -6.05
CA GLY A 48 16.39 -15.41 -6.98
C GLY A 48 15.65 -14.99 -8.28
N LEU A 49 15.18 -13.76 -8.37
CA LEU A 49 14.40 -13.24 -9.50
C LEU A 49 15.15 -12.21 -10.33
N THR A 50 16.04 -11.43 -9.71
CA THR A 50 16.81 -10.37 -10.39
C THR A 50 18.20 -10.24 -9.80
N ASP A 51 19.19 -9.98 -10.65
CA ASP A 51 20.58 -9.62 -10.26
C ASP A 51 20.78 -8.09 -10.18
N LEU A 52 19.76 -7.30 -10.50
CA LEU A 52 19.82 -5.84 -10.46
C LEU A 52 19.86 -5.29 -9.01
N PRO A 53 20.45 -4.11 -8.80
CA PRO A 53 20.33 -3.40 -7.53
C PRO A 53 18.86 -3.14 -7.18
N VAL A 54 18.43 -3.54 -5.96
CA VAL A 54 17.05 -3.39 -5.49
C VAL A 54 16.98 -2.31 -4.42
N PHE A 55 16.07 -1.36 -4.60
CA PHE A 55 15.68 -0.40 -3.56
C PHE A 55 14.23 -0.62 -3.13
N LEU A 56 13.89 -0.13 -1.96
CA LEU A 56 12.58 -0.32 -1.35
C LEU A 56 11.77 0.97 -1.37
N VAL A 57 10.49 0.86 -1.67
CA VAL A 57 9.48 1.92 -1.49
C VAL A 57 8.39 1.37 -0.56
N ASN A 58 8.10 2.07 0.53
CA ASN A 58 6.92 1.76 1.34
C ASN A 58 5.73 2.61 0.90
N THR A 59 4.60 1.95 0.66
CA THR A 59 3.31 2.63 0.44
C THR A 59 2.87 3.37 1.70
N HIS A 60 3.11 2.77 2.85
CA HIS A 60 2.96 3.30 4.20
C HIS A 60 3.76 2.43 5.18
N THR A 61 3.69 2.71 6.47
CA THR A 61 4.61 2.09 7.44
C THR A 61 3.92 1.28 8.54
N ASP A 62 2.78 0.67 8.25
CA ASP A 62 2.21 -0.35 9.11
C ASP A 62 3.10 -1.60 9.14
N LYS A 63 2.98 -2.39 10.20
CA LYS A 63 3.90 -3.49 10.48
C LYS A 63 3.92 -4.59 9.42
N ASP A 64 2.81 -4.79 8.76
CA ASP A 64 2.66 -5.75 7.67
C ASP A 64 3.16 -5.25 6.30
N HIS A 65 3.75 -4.04 6.28
CA HIS A 65 4.41 -3.46 5.10
C HIS A 65 5.91 -3.26 5.29
N THR A 66 6.41 -3.41 6.52
CA THR A 66 7.79 -3.02 6.87
C THR A 66 8.63 -4.13 7.49
N GLY A 67 8.12 -5.36 7.56
CA GLY A 67 8.72 -6.45 8.32
C GLY A 67 10.14 -6.84 7.92
N CYS A 68 10.53 -6.67 6.65
CA CYS A 68 11.88 -6.92 6.15
C CYS A 68 12.60 -5.67 5.65
N ASN A 69 12.18 -4.46 6.05
CA ASN A 69 12.81 -3.21 5.60
C ASN A 69 14.34 -3.18 5.86
N LYS A 70 14.81 -3.79 6.95
CA LYS A 70 16.23 -3.88 7.32
C LYS A 70 17.12 -4.50 6.23
N ASP A 71 16.54 -5.30 5.34
CA ASP A 71 17.27 -6.05 4.33
C ASP A 71 17.48 -5.25 3.03
N PHE A 72 16.88 -4.06 2.93
CA PHE A 72 16.91 -3.22 1.74
C PHE A 72 17.34 -1.80 2.07
N LYS A 73 18.22 -1.23 1.23
CA LYS A 73 18.71 0.16 1.37
C LYS A 73 18.96 0.76 0.00
N PRO A 74 18.53 2.01 -0.23
CA PRO A 74 17.71 2.86 0.65
C PRO A 74 16.25 2.44 0.74
N VAL A 75 15.53 2.96 1.75
CA VAL A 75 14.09 2.82 1.93
C VAL A 75 13.43 4.16 1.63
N TYR A 76 12.56 4.20 0.64
CA TYR A 76 11.83 5.41 0.28
C TYR A 76 10.43 5.40 0.87
N MET A 77 10.01 6.51 1.46
CA MET A 77 8.65 6.73 1.94
C MET A 77 8.30 8.21 1.96
N HIS A 78 7.01 8.54 2.01
CA HIS A 78 6.61 9.93 2.15
C HIS A 78 7.02 10.47 3.53
N PRO A 79 7.54 11.72 3.65
CA PRO A 79 7.99 12.28 4.93
C PRO A 79 6.94 12.29 6.04
N ALA A 80 5.65 12.37 5.72
CA ALA A 80 4.59 12.29 6.72
C ALA A 80 4.48 10.91 7.40
N GLU A 81 5.11 9.85 6.83
CA GLU A 81 5.22 8.53 7.46
C GLU A 81 6.37 8.43 8.46
N MET A 82 7.37 9.32 8.38
CA MET A 82 8.62 9.15 9.15
C MET A 82 8.38 9.10 10.66
N GLU A 83 7.46 9.90 11.20
CA GLU A 83 7.11 9.85 12.63
C GLU A 83 6.42 8.52 12.98
N HIS A 84 5.49 8.06 12.14
CA HIS A 84 4.80 6.78 12.32
C HIS A 84 5.79 5.62 12.27
N TYR A 85 6.69 5.61 11.29
CA TYR A 85 7.75 4.62 11.14
C TYR A 85 8.73 4.63 12.32
N GLN A 86 9.18 5.81 12.76
CA GLN A 86 10.09 5.94 13.90
C GLN A 86 9.48 5.39 15.20
N ASN A 87 8.18 5.60 15.41
CA ASN A 87 7.47 5.09 16.59
C ASN A 87 7.25 3.56 16.58
N SER A 88 7.32 2.94 15.41
CA SER A 88 7.15 1.49 15.20
C SER A 88 8.35 0.82 14.54
N LEU A 89 9.53 1.47 14.61
CA LEU A 89 10.73 1.08 13.85
C LEU A 89 11.03 -0.41 14.01
N PRO A 90 11.05 -1.21 12.92
CA PRO A 90 11.36 -2.63 13.02
C PRO A 90 12.80 -2.87 13.49
N GLU A 91 13.02 -3.99 14.14
CA GLU A 91 14.36 -4.37 14.62
C GLU A 91 15.38 -4.45 13.47
N GLY A 92 16.51 -3.77 13.63
CA GLY A 92 17.58 -3.70 12.63
C GLY A 92 17.42 -2.61 11.59
N CYS A 93 16.31 -1.84 11.62
CA CYS A 93 16.13 -0.65 10.79
C CYS A 93 16.71 0.60 11.46
N CYS A 94 17.06 1.60 10.66
CA CYS A 94 17.46 2.92 11.16
C CYS A 94 16.89 4.03 10.27
N MET A 95 16.66 5.21 10.85
CA MET A 95 16.09 6.36 10.13
C MET A 95 17.06 6.97 9.12
N GLU A 96 18.37 6.74 9.27
CA GLU A 96 19.39 7.21 8.34
C GLU A 96 19.31 6.53 6.96
N ASP A 97 18.69 5.37 6.88
CA ASP A 97 18.46 4.66 5.60
C ASP A 97 17.22 5.16 4.86
N VAL A 98 16.39 6.01 5.50
CA VAL A 98 15.13 6.51 4.94
C VAL A 98 15.39 7.72 4.06
N CYS A 99 14.88 7.64 2.82
CA CYS A 99 14.91 8.70 1.84
C CYS A 99 13.48 9.24 1.59
N PRO A 100 13.32 10.57 1.50
CA PRO A 100 12.00 11.16 1.23
C PRO A 100 11.53 10.87 -0.18
N LEU A 101 10.23 10.64 -0.32
CA LEU A 101 9.52 10.50 -1.58
C LEU A 101 8.26 11.39 -1.53
N TRP A 102 8.13 12.31 -2.48
CA TRP A 102 7.11 13.34 -2.44
C TRP A 102 6.01 13.13 -3.48
N GLU A 103 4.85 13.74 -3.25
CA GLU A 103 3.79 13.86 -4.26
C GLU A 103 4.34 14.39 -5.58
N GLY A 104 4.07 13.69 -6.67
CA GLY A 104 4.50 14.06 -8.02
C GLY A 104 5.93 13.63 -8.39
N ASP A 105 6.70 13.06 -7.46
CA ASP A 105 7.97 12.41 -7.83
C ASP A 105 7.71 11.28 -8.82
N VAL A 106 8.67 11.06 -9.72
CA VAL A 106 8.60 9.97 -10.69
C VAL A 106 9.76 9.01 -10.47
N ILE A 107 9.43 7.76 -10.18
CA ILE A 107 10.39 6.66 -10.11
C ILE A 107 10.51 6.07 -11.51
N ASP A 108 11.61 6.39 -12.20
CA ASP A 108 11.90 5.88 -13.54
C ASP A 108 12.81 4.65 -13.45
N LEU A 109 12.32 3.51 -13.93
CA LEU A 109 13.04 2.25 -14.02
C LEU A 109 13.36 1.86 -15.47
N GLY A 110 13.14 2.77 -16.44
CA GLY A 110 13.22 2.51 -17.88
C GLY A 110 11.85 2.20 -18.44
N HIS A 111 11.51 0.93 -18.59
CA HIS A 111 10.20 0.51 -19.10
C HIS A 111 9.04 0.53 -18.07
N TRP A 112 9.28 0.97 -16.83
CA TRP A 112 8.30 1.29 -15.80
C TRP A 112 8.53 2.72 -15.30
N LYS A 113 7.44 3.51 -15.17
CA LYS A 113 7.50 4.88 -14.65
C LYS A 113 6.36 5.12 -13.67
N PHE A 114 6.68 5.14 -12.40
CA PHE A 114 5.69 5.31 -11.35
C PHE A 114 5.66 6.75 -10.84
N GLU A 115 4.53 7.42 -10.97
CA GLU A 115 4.24 8.70 -10.34
C GLU A 115 3.73 8.46 -8.93
N VAL A 116 4.27 9.20 -7.97
CA VAL A 116 3.85 9.15 -6.56
C VAL A 116 2.62 9.99 -6.35
N ILE A 117 1.57 9.39 -5.81
CA ILE A 117 0.31 10.04 -5.47
C ILE A 117 0.12 9.95 -3.96
N LEU A 118 0.17 11.08 -3.27
CA LEU A 118 -0.09 11.14 -1.82
C LEU A 118 -1.59 10.98 -1.54
N THR A 119 -1.93 9.99 -0.70
CA THR A 119 -3.30 9.63 -0.35
C THR A 119 -3.46 9.44 1.17
N PRO A 120 -3.33 10.51 1.96
CA PRO A 120 -3.38 10.42 3.41
C PRO A 120 -4.75 9.97 3.91
N GLY A 121 -4.75 9.35 5.09
CA GLY A 121 -5.98 8.98 5.80
C GLY A 121 -5.90 7.61 6.43
N HIS A 122 -5.52 6.57 5.70
CA HIS A 122 -5.16 5.29 6.30
C HIS A 122 -3.91 5.48 7.18
N THR A 123 -2.85 6.06 6.65
CA THR A 123 -1.77 6.68 7.41
C THR A 123 -1.53 8.11 6.95
N PRO A 124 -0.75 8.95 7.69
CA PRO A 124 -0.52 10.34 7.31
C PRO A 124 0.21 10.50 5.98
N GLY A 125 1.09 9.59 5.63
CA GLY A 125 1.89 9.64 4.42
C GLY A 125 1.63 8.47 3.47
N SER A 126 0.48 7.80 3.56
CA SER A 126 0.09 6.78 2.59
C SER A 126 0.22 7.31 1.17
N ILE A 127 0.89 6.55 0.30
CA ILE A 127 1.05 6.85 -1.11
C ILE A 127 0.50 5.73 -1.98
N MET A 128 0.14 6.10 -3.20
CA MET A 128 -0.08 5.17 -4.31
C MET A 128 0.98 5.42 -5.38
N LEU A 129 1.25 4.42 -6.19
CA LEU A 129 2.18 4.50 -7.30
C LEU A 129 1.42 4.27 -8.61
N LEU A 130 1.35 5.30 -9.45
CA LEU A 130 0.62 5.29 -10.71
C LEU A 130 1.57 5.09 -11.89
N GLU A 131 1.44 4.00 -12.59
CA GLU A 131 2.06 3.76 -13.89
C GLU A 131 1.08 4.15 -15.01
N ARG A 132 1.32 5.31 -15.65
CA ARG A 132 0.35 5.91 -16.59
C ARG A 132 0.29 5.20 -17.94
N GLU A 133 1.42 4.72 -18.46
CA GLU A 133 1.46 4.09 -19.79
C GLU A 133 0.79 2.72 -19.77
N LYS A 134 0.98 1.95 -18.72
CA LYS A 134 0.33 0.64 -18.52
C LYS A 134 -1.00 0.73 -17.78
N ARG A 135 -1.41 1.95 -17.41
CA ARG A 135 -2.68 2.24 -16.75
C ARG A 135 -2.90 1.41 -15.49
N MET A 136 -1.85 1.33 -14.65
CA MET A 136 -1.78 0.52 -13.44
C MET A 136 -1.61 1.40 -12.21
N LEU A 137 -2.32 1.11 -11.13
CA LEU A 137 -2.21 1.77 -9.84
C LEU A 137 -1.88 0.74 -8.74
N ILE A 138 -0.76 0.91 -8.06
CA ILE A 138 -0.48 0.21 -6.80
C ILE A 138 -1.07 1.06 -5.68
N SER A 139 -2.04 0.53 -4.94
CA SER A 139 -2.88 1.36 -4.06
C SER A 139 -2.57 1.25 -2.57
N GLY A 140 -1.64 0.38 -2.18
CA GLY A 140 -1.44 0.10 -0.75
C GLY A 140 -2.77 -0.31 -0.10
N ASP A 141 -3.06 0.28 1.05
CA ASP A 141 -4.26 -0.02 1.85
C ASP A 141 -5.40 0.99 1.70
N THR A 142 -5.20 2.03 0.89
CA THR A 142 -6.23 3.06 0.72
C THR A 142 -7.38 2.61 -0.17
N ILE A 143 -7.10 1.83 -1.24
CA ILE A 143 -8.14 1.27 -2.11
C ILE A 143 -7.98 -0.25 -2.15
N GLN A 144 -8.92 -0.95 -1.55
CA GLN A 144 -8.99 -2.41 -1.50
C GLN A 144 -10.44 -2.85 -1.29
N ASN A 145 -10.73 -4.14 -1.35
CA ASN A 145 -12.06 -4.70 -1.10
C ASN A 145 -12.11 -5.62 0.15
N GLY A 146 -11.14 -5.46 1.05
CA GLY A 146 -11.07 -6.15 2.34
C GLY A 146 -11.49 -5.26 3.52
N ASP A 147 -10.96 -5.59 4.68
CA ASP A 147 -11.11 -4.79 5.89
C ASP A 147 -10.11 -3.62 5.87
N ILE A 148 -10.59 -2.38 5.86
CA ILE A 148 -9.75 -1.18 5.91
C ILE A 148 -9.58 -0.73 7.36
N PHE A 149 -8.34 -0.72 7.82
CA PHE A 149 -8.00 -0.34 9.19
C PHE A 149 -7.94 1.18 9.32
N MET A 150 -8.91 1.75 10.05
CA MET A 150 -9.06 3.19 10.24
C MET A 150 -9.11 3.59 11.71
N PHE A 151 -8.53 2.77 12.60
CA PHE A 151 -8.42 3.06 14.04
C PHE A 151 -6.95 3.18 14.47
N GLY A 152 -6.72 3.89 15.57
CA GLY A 152 -5.39 4.12 16.13
C GLY A 152 -4.74 5.42 15.68
N ALA A 153 -3.49 5.62 16.08
CA ALA A 153 -2.75 6.85 15.81
C ALA A 153 -2.50 7.03 14.30
N GLY A 154 -2.59 8.28 13.83
CA GLY A 154 -2.33 8.64 12.44
C GLY A 154 -3.51 8.42 11.48
N ARG A 155 -4.56 7.68 11.88
CA ARG A 155 -5.74 7.46 11.05
C ARG A 155 -6.62 8.72 11.00
N ASN A 156 -7.10 9.06 9.81
CA ASN A 156 -7.93 10.25 9.60
C ASN A 156 -8.97 9.99 8.51
N MET A 157 -10.23 9.77 8.92
CA MET A 157 -11.32 9.44 8.00
C MET A 157 -11.63 10.58 7.02
N GLN A 158 -11.52 11.85 7.43
CA GLN A 158 -11.76 12.98 6.54
C GLN A 158 -10.66 13.09 5.45
N ALA A 159 -9.40 12.87 5.82
CA ALA A 159 -8.30 12.82 4.85
C ALA A 159 -8.47 11.63 3.90
N PHE A 160 -8.86 10.45 4.42
CA PHE A 160 -9.14 9.26 3.65
C PHE A 160 -10.22 9.50 2.59
N GLN A 161 -11.36 10.11 2.97
CA GLN A 161 -12.41 10.46 2.02
C GLN A 161 -11.95 11.46 0.96
N ASN A 162 -11.09 12.42 1.32
CA ASN A 162 -10.54 13.38 0.35
C ASN A 162 -9.57 12.69 -0.62
N SER A 163 -8.78 11.74 -0.14
CA SER A 163 -7.93 10.90 -0.98
C SER A 163 -8.76 10.07 -1.98
N LEU A 164 -9.86 9.46 -1.54
CA LEU A 164 -10.76 8.74 -2.44
C LEU A 164 -11.40 9.67 -3.49
N LYS A 165 -11.82 10.89 -3.12
CA LYS A 165 -12.34 11.89 -4.08
C LYS A 165 -11.28 12.28 -5.11
N LYS A 166 -10.02 12.44 -4.69
CA LYS A 166 -8.88 12.67 -5.59
C LYS A 166 -8.75 11.52 -6.59
N MET A 167 -8.79 10.27 -6.12
CA MET A 167 -8.66 9.10 -6.99
C MET A 167 -9.85 8.91 -7.93
N ILE A 168 -11.08 9.25 -7.52
CA ILE A 168 -12.25 9.30 -8.41
C ILE A 168 -12.02 10.29 -9.55
N ALA A 169 -11.49 11.48 -9.25
CA ALA A 169 -11.17 12.48 -10.28
C ALA A 169 -10.05 12.04 -11.23
N MET A 170 -9.22 11.09 -10.82
CA MET A 170 -8.11 10.51 -11.60
C MET A 170 -8.46 9.15 -12.22
N ALA A 171 -9.70 8.67 -12.12
CA ALA A 171 -10.09 7.32 -12.54
C ALA A 171 -9.79 7.00 -14.00
N ASP A 172 -9.78 8.01 -14.88
CA ASP A 172 -9.42 7.84 -16.30
C ASP A 172 -7.91 7.58 -16.52
N ALA A 173 -7.06 7.69 -15.47
CA ALA A 173 -5.62 7.51 -15.59
C ALA A 173 -5.18 6.04 -15.45
N PHE A 174 -6.04 5.15 -14.97
CA PHE A 174 -5.72 3.74 -14.74
C PHE A 174 -6.91 2.82 -14.99
N ASP A 175 -6.63 1.58 -15.41
CA ASP A 175 -7.64 0.53 -15.67
C ASP A 175 -7.58 -0.58 -14.61
N SER A 176 -6.44 -0.73 -13.94
CA SER A 176 -6.23 -1.77 -12.94
C SER A 176 -5.65 -1.21 -11.64
N ILE A 177 -6.18 -1.68 -10.52
CA ILE A 177 -5.73 -1.33 -9.17
C ILE A 177 -5.19 -2.61 -8.51
N TRP A 178 -4.00 -2.51 -7.94
CA TRP A 178 -3.26 -3.59 -7.28
C TRP A 178 -3.09 -3.24 -5.80
N PRO A 179 -4.03 -3.66 -4.94
CA PRO A 179 -3.98 -3.38 -3.52
C PRO A 179 -3.07 -4.34 -2.77
N SER A 180 -2.62 -3.92 -1.57
CA SER A 180 -1.84 -4.80 -0.71
C SER A 180 -2.69 -5.90 -0.06
N HIS A 181 -4.01 -5.70 0.10
CA HIS A 181 -4.94 -6.69 0.65
C HIS A 181 -6.16 -6.93 -0.25
N GLY A 182 -6.91 -8.01 0.04
CA GLY A 182 -8.12 -8.37 -0.69
C GLY A 182 -7.85 -8.95 -2.08
N SER A 183 -8.81 -8.81 -3.00
CA SER A 183 -8.66 -9.30 -4.38
C SER A 183 -7.87 -8.33 -5.25
N TYR A 184 -7.27 -8.84 -6.32
CA TYR A 184 -6.58 -8.05 -7.34
C TYR A 184 -6.65 -8.73 -8.73
N PRO A 185 -6.54 -7.99 -9.85
CA PRO A 185 -6.68 -6.53 -9.88
C PRO A 185 -8.13 -6.11 -9.63
N LEU A 186 -8.30 -4.89 -9.10
CA LEU A 186 -9.59 -4.21 -8.99
C LEU A 186 -9.72 -3.18 -10.11
N THR A 187 -10.92 -2.62 -10.30
CA THR A 187 -11.18 -1.50 -11.21
C THR A 187 -11.58 -0.24 -10.43
N ALA A 188 -11.54 0.92 -11.09
CA ALA A 188 -11.89 2.21 -10.48
C ALA A 188 -13.34 2.27 -9.95
N ASP A 189 -14.22 1.40 -10.43
CA ASP A 189 -15.63 1.32 -10.04
C ASP A 189 -15.85 1.05 -8.55
N ILE A 190 -14.86 0.47 -7.86
CA ILE A 190 -14.93 0.22 -6.41
C ILE A 190 -14.84 1.52 -5.59
N ILE A 191 -14.13 2.54 -6.08
CA ILE A 191 -13.76 3.73 -5.29
C ILE A 191 -14.97 4.51 -4.80
N PRO A 192 -16.02 4.79 -5.63
CA PRO A 192 -17.25 5.42 -5.15
C PRO A 192 -17.95 4.64 -4.04
N GLY A 193 -17.91 3.30 -4.10
CA GLY A 193 -18.46 2.44 -3.06
C GLY A 193 -17.73 2.54 -1.73
N ILE A 194 -16.38 2.59 -1.75
CA ILE A 194 -15.55 2.80 -0.56
C ILE A 194 -15.85 4.18 0.06
N LEU A 195 -15.89 5.24 -0.77
CA LEU A 195 -16.22 6.59 -0.31
C LEU A 195 -17.60 6.66 0.32
N LYS A 196 -18.60 6.06 -0.31
CA LYS A 196 -19.96 6.00 0.23
C LYS A 196 -20.00 5.27 1.57
N GLY A 197 -19.32 4.13 1.70
CA GLY A 197 -19.21 3.38 2.95
C GLY A 197 -18.62 4.22 4.07
N ALA A 198 -17.50 4.93 3.82
CA ALA A 198 -16.88 5.82 4.77
C ALA A 198 -17.82 6.96 5.24
N GLN A 199 -18.55 7.57 4.31
CA GLN A 199 -19.53 8.62 4.60
C GLN A 199 -20.73 8.09 5.41
N ASP A 200 -21.27 6.93 5.06
CA ASP A 200 -22.40 6.31 5.75
C ASP A 200 -22.02 5.88 7.18
N MET A 201 -20.77 5.42 7.37
CA MET A 201 -20.22 5.13 8.69
C MET A 201 -20.14 6.39 9.57
N GLU A 202 -19.52 7.47 9.09
CA GLU A 202 -19.41 8.73 9.83
C GLU A 202 -20.80 9.38 10.10
N ALA A 203 -21.74 9.19 9.20
CA ALA A 203 -23.12 9.65 9.38
C ALA A 203 -23.93 8.80 10.35
N GLY A 204 -23.35 7.75 10.94
CA GLY A 204 -24.03 6.84 11.89
C GLY A 204 -25.11 5.97 11.25
N LYS A 205 -25.07 5.77 9.94
CA LYS A 205 -26.05 4.93 9.21
C LYS A 205 -25.71 3.45 9.25
N LEU A 206 -24.48 3.10 9.63
CA LEU A 206 -24.01 1.72 9.73
C LEU A 206 -23.93 1.28 11.18
N LEU A 207 -24.30 0.04 11.45
CA LEU A 207 -24.16 -0.55 12.77
C LEU A 207 -22.77 -1.17 12.94
N GLY A 208 -22.02 -0.66 13.93
CA GLY A 208 -20.73 -1.25 14.30
C GLY A 208 -20.91 -2.60 15.00
N GLN A 209 -20.18 -3.60 14.54
CA GLN A 209 -20.16 -4.96 15.05
C GLN A 209 -18.84 -5.21 15.80
N GLU A 210 -18.81 -6.20 16.69
CA GLU A 210 -17.54 -6.66 17.25
C GLU A 210 -16.71 -7.34 16.14
N PRO A 211 -15.42 -6.98 15.99
CA PRO A 211 -14.57 -7.69 15.05
C PRO A 211 -14.35 -9.14 15.49
N PRO A 212 -14.01 -10.07 14.58
CA PRO A 212 -13.87 -11.50 14.91
C PRO A 212 -12.68 -11.83 15.82
N TRP A 213 -11.82 -10.86 16.10
CA TRP A 213 -10.71 -10.95 17.06
C TRP A 213 -10.68 -9.71 17.96
N PRO A 214 -10.10 -9.80 19.17
CA PRO A 214 -10.09 -8.69 20.11
C PRO A 214 -9.31 -7.48 19.56
N MET A 215 -10.03 -6.39 19.27
CA MET A 215 -9.47 -5.12 18.81
C MET A 215 -10.21 -3.95 19.44
N PRO A 216 -9.54 -2.82 19.70
CA PRO A 216 -10.17 -1.65 20.32
C PRO A 216 -10.93 -0.80 19.29
N CYS A 217 -11.75 -1.43 18.46
CA CYS A 217 -12.52 -0.79 17.38
C CYS A 217 -13.81 -1.57 17.13
N LYS A 218 -14.66 -1.04 16.24
CA LYS A 218 -15.82 -1.75 15.69
C LYS A 218 -15.60 -2.03 14.21
N LYS A 219 -16.25 -3.08 13.72
CA LYS A 219 -16.29 -3.38 12.28
C LYS A 219 -17.59 -2.87 11.69
N TYR A 220 -17.48 -2.00 10.68
CA TYR A 220 -18.60 -1.44 9.92
C TYR A 220 -18.59 -2.04 8.52
N VAL A 221 -19.57 -2.92 8.25
CA VAL A 221 -19.67 -3.61 6.95
C VAL A 221 -20.41 -2.72 5.95
N CYS A 222 -19.82 -2.48 4.79
CA CYS A 222 -20.35 -1.74 3.67
C CYS A 222 -20.54 -2.68 2.47
N ASP A 223 -21.07 -2.16 1.36
CA ASP A 223 -21.34 -2.96 0.15
C ASP A 223 -20.08 -3.58 -0.46
N VAL A 224 -18.96 -2.86 -0.42
CA VAL A 224 -17.71 -3.25 -1.12
C VAL A 224 -16.51 -3.46 -0.21
N VAL A 225 -16.56 -2.94 1.03
CA VAL A 225 -15.48 -3.05 2.04
C VAL A 225 -16.07 -3.17 3.44
N ALA A 226 -15.21 -3.40 4.44
CA ALA A 226 -15.55 -3.08 5.82
C ALA A 226 -14.50 -2.15 6.42
N PHE A 227 -14.93 -1.28 7.34
CA PHE A 227 -14.01 -0.43 8.10
C PHE A 227 -13.86 -0.95 9.52
N LEU A 228 -12.63 -1.02 9.99
CA LEU A 228 -12.29 -1.19 11.39
C LEU A 228 -12.00 0.21 11.96
N TYR A 229 -12.98 0.77 12.73
CA TYR A 229 -12.97 2.18 13.15
C TYR A 229 -13.42 2.37 14.61
#